data_a8be26f1c17c9ecaa38bdad409dbedc3
#
_entry.id   a8be26f1c17c9ecaa38bdad409dbedc3
#
_cell.length_a   1.000
_cell.length_b   1.000
_cell.length_c   1.000
_cell.angle_alpha   90.00
_cell.angle_beta   90.00
_cell.angle_gamma   90.00
#
_symmetry.space_group_name_H-M   'P 1'
#
loop_
_entity.id
_entity.type
_entity.pdbx_description
1 polymer ?
#
loop_
_entity_poly.entity_id
_entity_poly.type
_entity_poly.pdbx_seq_one_letter_code
_entity_poly.pdbx_strand_id
1 'polypeptide(L)'
;LEDDTVPLAELRPRATGLPDEWKAYSVTDDFPQALYQGFCAGKVDEQTCMRKFEAWQRDTTDYSPYPVRIFLMVAFGRDGSGVEHVMFDTDGDYDFSDETDYRLGEQPPLVRMAYERVVNKKIVPDITWVELSDRFGERNLLMWETTQGRFSLDGVEYACTIVPEGSYNRHLCTIKIATRNGSAEYDLKEYARLGDAWYLLDSLAPDGRYLRLECVPDAEGREAMQVGFRPYAFTAVDMA
;
A
#
# COMPACT_ATOMS: atom_id res chain seq x y z
N LEU A 1 -3.35 -4.90 -32.17
CA LEU A 1 -3.78 -4.83 -30.75
C LEU A 1 -4.15 -3.37 -30.51
N GLU A 2 -5.45 -3.08 -30.55
CA GLU A 2 -5.96 -1.76 -30.16
C GLU A 2 -5.56 -1.50 -28.72
N ASP A 3 -5.09 -0.29 -28.46
CA ASP A 3 -4.63 0.16 -27.15
C ASP A 3 -5.85 0.39 -26.25
N ASP A 4 -6.30 -0.69 -25.61
CA ASP A 4 -7.45 -0.76 -24.70
C ASP A 4 -7.12 -0.17 -23.30
N THR A 5 -6.34 0.88 -23.26
CA THR A 5 -6.07 1.59 -22.03
C THR A 5 -7.31 2.39 -21.65
N VAL A 6 -8.00 1.94 -20.58
CA VAL A 6 -8.96 2.81 -19.89
C VAL A 6 -8.17 4.04 -19.43
N PRO A 7 -8.50 5.25 -19.87
CA PRO A 7 -7.75 6.41 -19.48
C PRO A 7 -7.87 6.58 -17.96
N LEU A 8 -6.78 6.39 -17.25
CA LEU A 8 -6.75 6.55 -15.78
C LEU A 8 -7.30 7.93 -15.38
N ALA A 9 -7.13 8.91 -16.24
CA ALA A 9 -7.66 10.26 -16.08
C ALA A 9 -9.18 10.32 -15.88
N GLU A 10 -9.95 9.40 -16.50
CA GLU A 10 -11.41 9.37 -16.36
C GLU A 10 -11.87 8.75 -15.05
N LEU A 11 -11.03 7.92 -14.44
CA LEU A 11 -11.32 7.27 -13.15
C LEU A 11 -10.97 8.15 -11.96
N ARG A 12 -10.15 9.18 -12.17
CA ARG A 12 -9.68 10.05 -11.10
C ARG A 12 -10.79 10.92 -10.52
N PRO A 13 -10.81 11.16 -9.21
CA PRO A 13 -11.61 12.21 -8.63
C PRO A 13 -11.11 13.57 -9.10
N ARG A 14 -11.99 14.56 -9.05
CA ARG A 14 -11.63 15.94 -9.35
C ARG A 14 -11.09 16.61 -8.09
N ALA A 15 -9.89 17.16 -8.16
CA ALA A 15 -9.34 18.01 -7.12
C ALA A 15 -10.08 19.36 -7.05
N THR A 16 -10.28 19.86 -5.84
CA THR A 16 -10.84 21.17 -5.53
C THR A 16 -9.89 21.96 -4.64
N GLY A 17 -10.18 23.23 -4.38
CA GLY A 17 -9.39 24.07 -3.47
C GLY A 17 -7.97 24.43 -3.94
N LEU A 18 -7.63 24.15 -5.20
CA LEU A 18 -6.31 24.44 -5.74
C LEU A 18 -6.14 25.93 -6.07
N PRO A 19 -4.96 26.50 -5.81
CA PRO A 19 -4.60 27.80 -6.38
C PRO A 19 -4.65 27.79 -7.91
N ASP A 20 -4.84 28.96 -8.51
CA ASP A 20 -4.87 29.11 -9.96
C ASP A 20 -3.56 28.55 -10.59
N GLU A 21 -3.71 27.90 -11.75
CA GLU A 21 -2.62 27.26 -12.52
C GLU A 21 -1.95 26.04 -11.89
N TRP A 22 -2.32 25.66 -10.68
CA TRP A 22 -1.82 24.42 -10.08
C TRP A 22 -2.46 23.17 -10.69
N LYS A 23 -1.72 22.09 -10.70
CA LYS A 23 -2.16 20.81 -11.28
C LYS A 23 -2.10 19.70 -10.26
N ALA A 24 -3.20 18.99 -10.10
CA ALA A 24 -3.26 17.80 -9.28
C ALA A 24 -2.87 16.55 -10.10
N TYR A 25 -2.15 15.68 -9.43
CA TYR A 25 -1.78 14.35 -9.89
C TYR A 25 -2.27 13.34 -8.87
N SER A 26 -2.62 12.16 -9.32
CA SER A 26 -3.08 11.10 -8.43
C SER A 26 -2.36 9.80 -8.72
N VAL A 27 -2.13 9.03 -7.67
CA VAL A 27 -1.65 7.65 -7.73
C VAL A 27 -2.62 6.76 -6.98
N THR A 28 -2.71 5.51 -7.39
CA THR A 28 -3.43 4.47 -6.66
C THR A 28 -2.67 3.17 -6.79
N ASP A 29 -2.61 2.39 -5.74
CA ASP A 29 -2.07 1.03 -5.73
C ASP A 29 -3.16 -0.03 -6.01
N ASP A 30 -4.44 0.38 -6.02
CA ASP A 30 -5.58 -0.49 -6.27
C ASP A 30 -6.32 -0.10 -7.57
N PHE A 31 -5.59 -0.21 -8.69
CA PHE A 31 -6.19 0.06 -10.00
C PHE A 31 -7.41 -0.83 -10.32
N PRO A 32 -7.46 -2.11 -9.92
CA PRO A 32 -8.67 -2.91 -10.09
C PRO A 32 -9.89 -2.34 -9.37
N GLN A 33 -9.74 -1.84 -8.14
CA GLN A 33 -10.83 -1.17 -7.44
C GLN A 33 -11.26 0.13 -8.15
N ALA A 34 -10.30 0.93 -8.64
CA ALA A 34 -10.59 2.13 -9.42
C ALA A 34 -11.41 1.80 -10.68
N LEU A 35 -10.99 0.76 -11.40
CA LEU A 35 -11.69 0.30 -12.62
C LEU A 35 -13.12 -0.16 -12.31
N TYR A 36 -13.28 -0.96 -11.24
CA TYR A 36 -14.59 -1.44 -10.82
C TYR A 36 -15.53 -0.31 -10.40
N GLN A 37 -15.03 0.68 -9.68
CA GLN A 37 -15.79 1.89 -9.35
C GLN A 37 -16.17 2.69 -10.60
N GLY A 38 -15.25 2.81 -11.56
CA GLY A 38 -15.52 3.44 -12.85
C GLY A 38 -16.64 2.74 -13.60
N PHE A 39 -16.67 1.40 -13.60
CA PHE A 39 -17.74 0.60 -14.15
C PHE A 39 -19.07 0.85 -13.39
N CYS A 40 -19.09 0.75 -12.08
CA CYS A 40 -20.28 1.02 -11.27
C CYS A 40 -20.83 2.45 -11.46
N ALA A 41 -19.95 3.41 -11.74
CA ALA A 41 -20.32 4.81 -12.03
C ALA A 41 -20.70 5.07 -13.50
N GLY A 42 -20.68 4.04 -14.36
CA GLY A 42 -20.99 4.16 -15.80
C GLY A 42 -19.92 4.89 -16.62
N LYS A 43 -18.70 5.06 -16.08
CA LYS A 43 -17.55 5.66 -16.79
C LYS A 43 -16.78 4.64 -17.62
N VAL A 44 -16.92 3.37 -17.30
CA VAL A 44 -16.31 2.24 -17.99
C VAL A 44 -17.41 1.28 -18.40
N ASP A 45 -17.39 0.81 -19.63
CA ASP A 45 -18.35 -0.20 -20.10
C ASP A 45 -18.06 -1.58 -19.50
N GLU A 46 -19.11 -2.41 -19.43
CA GLU A 46 -19.04 -3.75 -18.83
C GLU A 46 -18.02 -4.64 -19.52
N GLN A 47 -17.97 -4.62 -20.85
CA GLN A 47 -17.07 -5.47 -21.62
C GLN A 47 -15.61 -5.17 -21.32
N THR A 48 -15.24 -3.89 -21.25
CA THR A 48 -13.91 -3.43 -20.92
C THR A 48 -13.55 -3.82 -19.48
N CYS A 49 -14.47 -3.61 -18.53
CA CYS A 49 -14.26 -3.98 -17.14
C CYS A 49 -14.01 -5.49 -17.00
N MET A 50 -14.93 -6.31 -17.48
CA MET A 50 -14.85 -7.78 -17.35
C MET A 50 -13.61 -8.36 -18.03
N ARG A 51 -13.25 -7.90 -19.23
CA ARG A 51 -12.05 -8.34 -19.93
C ARG A 51 -10.76 -8.05 -19.13
N LYS A 52 -10.67 -6.89 -18.48
CA LYS A 52 -9.52 -6.54 -17.64
C LYS A 52 -9.45 -7.43 -16.40
N PHE A 53 -10.59 -7.67 -15.75
CA PHE A 53 -10.65 -8.55 -14.57
C PHE A 53 -10.27 -9.99 -14.93
N GLU A 54 -10.75 -10.50 -16.07
CA GLU A 54 -10.36 -11.82 -16.60
C GLU A 54 -8.85 -11.89 -16.87
N ALA A 55 -8.29 -10.88 -17.55
CA ALA A 55 -6.86 -10.82 -17.84
C ALA A 55 -5.98 -10.80 -16.57
N TRP A 56 -6.47 -10.18 -15.49
CA TRP A 56 -5.79 -10.17 -14.20
C TRP A 56 -6.09 -11.40 -13.33
N GLN A 57 -6.97 -12.30 -13.80
CA GLN A 57 -7.44 -13.47 -13.02
C GLN A 57 -8.03 -13.06 -11.66
N ARG A 58 -8.82 -11.98 -11.64
CA ARG A 58 -9.45 -11.43 -10.44
C ARG A 58 -10.98 -11.51 -10.55
N ASP A 59 -11.63 -11.67 -9.41
CA ASP A 59 -13.10 -11.70 -9.31
C ASP A 59 -13.61 -10.32 -8.87
N THR A 60 -14.59 -9.77 -9.62
CA THR A 60 -15.24 -8.52 -9.27
C THR A 60 -15.95 -8.56 -7.93
N THR A 61 -16.27 -9.76 -7.42
CA THR A 61 -16.90 -9.91 -6.11
C THR A 61 -16.00 -9.52 -4.94
N ASP A 62 -14.69 -9.39 -5.16
CA ASP A 62 -13.75 -8.96 -4.13
C ASP A 62 -13.72 -7.45 -3.91
N TYR A 63 -14.35 -6.70 -4.83
CA TYR A 63 -14.31 -5.24 -4.85
C TYR A 63 -15.59 -4.60 -4.34
N SER A 64 -15.47 -3.35 -3.90
CA SER A 64 -16.61 -2.56 -3.42
C SER A 64 -17.29 -1.82 -4.56
N PRO A 65 -18.63 -1.95 -4.73
CA PRO A 65 -19.37 -1.10 -5.66
C PRO A 65 -19.60 0.33 -5.13
N TYR A 66 -19.34 0.55 -3.85
CA TYR A 66 -19.46 1.86 -3.22
C TYR A 66 -18.20 2.70 -3.44
N PRO A 67 -18.31 4.03 -3.45
CA PRO A 67 -17.14 4.91 -3.54
C PRO A 67 -16.13 4.60 -2.45
N VAL A 68 -14.85 4.47 -2.85
CA VAL A 68 -13.70 4.24 -1.96
C VAL A 68 -12.62 5.26 -2.30
N ARG A 69 -12.04 5.90 -1.31
CA ARG A 69 -10.97 6.89 -1.46
C ARG A 69 -9.61 6.23 -1.63
N ILE A 70 -9.40 5.65 -2.81
CA ILE A 70 -8.20 4.86 -3.15
C ILE A 70 -7.11 5.68 -3.85
N PHE A 71 -7.38 6.95 -4.15
CA PHE A 71 -6.42 7.81 -4.81
C PHE A 71 -5.70 8.69 -3.78
N LEU A 72 -4.39 8.66 -3.80
CA LEU A 72 -3.55 9.66 -3.16
C LEU A 72 -3.33 10.80 -4.14
N MET A 73 -3.61 12.03 -3.73
CA MET A 73 -3.48 13.18 -4.60
C MET A 73 -2.40 14.13 -4.12
N VAL A 74 -1.68 14.69 -5.09
CA VAL A 74 -0.63 15.69 -4.89
C VAL A 74 -0.81 16.79 -5.91
N ALA A 75 -0.66 18.01 -5.50
CA ALA A 75 -0.74 19.16 -6.40
C ALA A 75 0.60 19.90 -6.49
N PHE A 76 0.94 20.34 -7.69
CA PHE A 76 2.14 21.12 -7.96
C PHE A 76 1.77 22.46 -8.61
N GLY A 77 2.49 23.49 -8.23
CA GLY A 77 2.34 24.80 -8.83
C GLY A 77 3.55 25.68 -8.62
N ARG A 78 3.44 26.93 -9.04
CA ARG A 78 4.46 27.95 -8.79
C ARG A 78 3.81 29.16 -8.15
N ASP A 79 4.53 29.76 -7.23
CA ASP A 79 4.13 31.07 -6.68
C ASP A 79 4.42 32.23 -7.65
N GLY A 80 3.98 33.43 -7.29
CA GLY A 80 4.20 34.61 -8.09
C GLY A 80 5.67 35.01 -8.30
N SER A 81 6.62 34.40 -7.59
CA SER A 81 8.06 34.56 -7.75
C SER A 81 8.68 33.44 -8.62
N GLY A 82 7.89 32.50 -9.10
CA GLY A 82 8.30 31.34 -9.91
C GLY A 82 8.88 30.17 -9.12
N VAL A 83 8.80 30.19 -7.78
CA VAL A 83 9.23 29.11 -6.94
C VAL A 83 8.21 27.96 -7.02
N GLU A 84 8.71 26.75 -7.16
CA GLU A 84 7.86 25.56 -7.21
C GLU A 84 7.41 25.15 -5.81
N HIS A 85 6.16 24.71 -5.73
CA HIS A 85 5.49 24.27 -4.51
C HIS A 85 4.76 22.96 -4.71
N VAL A 86 4.48 22.26 -3.62
CA VAL A 86 3.72 21.03 -3.58
C VAL A 86 2.74 21.02 -2.41
N MET A 87 1.54 20.49 -2.62
CA MET A 87 0.55 20.19 -1.60
C MET A 87 0.19 18.69 -1.68
N PHE A 88 -0.13 18.10 -0.54
CA PHE A 88 -0.56 16.72 -0.43
C PHE A 88 -1.96 16.69 0.18
N ASP A 89 -2.87 15.98 -0.43
CA ASP A 89 -4.22 15.71 0.10
C ASP A 89 -4.09 14.71 1.26
N THR A 90 -3.92 15.26 2.48
CA THR A 90 -3.49 14.48 3.64
C THR A 90 -4.62 13.67 4.27
N ASP A 91 -5.87 14.09 4.10
CA ASP A 91 -7.07 13.42 4.65
C ASP A 91 -7.89 12.65 3.60
N GLY A 92 -7.50 12.75 2.32
CA GLY A 92 -8.06 11.99 1.21
C GLY A 92 -9.46 12.46 0.79
N ASP A 93 -9.81 13.71 1.01
CA ASP A 93 -11.11 14.28 0.64
C ASP A 93 -11.11 14.95 -0.75
N TYR A 94 -9.92 15.08 -1.37
CA TYR A 94 -9.65 15.69 -2.67
C TYR A 94 -9.84 17.21 -2.70
N ASP A 95 -9.89 17.87 -1.54
CA ASP A 95 -9.91 19.31 -1.37
C ASP A 95 -8.57 19.80 -0.82
N PHE A 96 -7.90 20.69 -1.57
CA PHE A 96 -6.60 21.24 -1.20
C PHE A 96 -6.71 22.58 -0.45
N SER A 97 -7.91 23.02 -0.11
CA SER A 97 -8.10 24.35 0.52
C SER A 97 -7.58 24.41 1.97
N ASP A 98 -7.47 23.28 2.65
CA ASP A 98 -6.97 23.15 4.01
C ASP A 98 -5.60 22.45 4.12
N GLU A 99 -4.99 22.14 2.97
CA GLU A 99 -3.72 21.45 2.93
C GLU A 99 -2.51 22.40 3.06
N THR A 100 -1.42 21.85 3.56
CA THR A 100 -0.18 22.59 3.75
C THR A 100 0.57 22.73 2.42
N ASP A 101 0.95 23.97 2.11
CA ASP A 101 1.81 24.31 0.99
C ASP A 101 3.30 24.18 1.37
N TYR A 102 4.03 23.32 0.67
CA TYR A 102 5.45 23.08 0.87
C TYR A 102 6.25 23.61 -0.31
N ARG A 103 7.31 24.39 -0.02
CA ARG A 103 8.25 24.87 -1.02
C ARG A 103 9.15 23.74 -1.49
N LEU A 104 9.22 23.51 -2.81
CA LEU A 104 10.17 22.58 -3.41
C LEU A 104 11.59 23.17 -3.40
N GLY A 105 12.59 22.32 -3.09
CA GLY A 105 14.01 22.74 -2.97
C GLY A 105 14.52 22.71 -1.53
N GLU A 106 13.63 22.70 -0.55
CA GLU A 106 13.86 22.14 0.77
C GLU A 106 13.47 20.66 0.69
N GLN A 107 14.14 19.78 1.43
CA GLN A 107 13.82 18.36 1.38
C GLN A 107 12.32 18.18 1.72
N PRO A 108 11.50 17.66 0.78
CA PRO A 108 10.08 17.53 1.05
C PRO A 108 9.88 16.62 2.26
N PRO A 109 8.98 16.96 3.16
CA PRO A 109 8.74 16.16 4.33
C PRO A 109 8.17 14.80 3.93
N LEU A 110 8.42 13.80 4.76
CA LEU A 110 7.65 12.57 4.73
C LEU A 110 6.24 12.92 5.21
N VAL A 111 5.25 12.81 4.32
CA VAL A 111 3.87 13.24 4.57
C VAL A 111 2.97 12.04 4.82
N ARG A 112 2.20 12.11 5.88
CA ARG A 112 1.17 11.12 6.19
C ARG A 112 -0.08 11.43 5.38
N MET A 113 -0.56 10.47 4.59
CA MET A 113 -1.77 10.60 3.77
C MET A 113 -2.78 9.52 4.14
N ALA A 114 -4.03 9.92 4.33
CA ALA A 114 -5.14 9.02 4.57
C ALA A 114 -5.75 8.55 3.24
N TYR A 115 -6.16 7.29 3.19
CA TYR A 115 -6.87 6.71 2.07
C TYR A 115 -7.75 5.56 2.55
N GLU A 116 -8.42 4.87 1.65
CA GLU A 116 -9.23 3.71 1.98
C GLU A 116 -8.82 2.52 1.12
N ARG A 117 -8.98 1.33 1.69
CA ARG A 117 -8.80 0.05 0.99
C ARG A 117 -10.05 -0.81 1.08
N VAL A 118 -10.17 -1.72 0.14
CA VAL A 118 -11.19 -2.77 0.24
C VAL A 118 -10.53 -4.06 0.70
N VAL A 119 -10.97 -4.53 1.87
CA VAL A 119 -10.49 -5.77 2.47
C VAL A 119 -11.70 -6.64 2.76
N ASN A 120 -11.76 -7.81 2.14
CA ASN A 120 -12.91 -8.72 2.27
C ASN A 120 -14.25 -8.01 2.04
N LYS A 121 -14.36 -7.25 0.96
CA LYS A 121 -15.54 -6.45 0.55
C LYS A 121 -15.90 -5.28 1.49
N LYS A 122 -15.10 -5.02 2.50
CA LYS A 122 -15.31 -3.91 3.43
C LYS A 122 -14.36 -2.77 3.11
N ILE A 123 -14.88 -1.57 3.14
CA ILE A 123 -14.07 -0.35 3.05
C ILE A 123 -13.41 -0.14 4.42
N VAL A 124 -12.10 -0.07 4.43
CA VAL A 124 -11.29 0.10 5.65
C VAL A 124 -10.41 1.34 5.46
N PRO A 125 -10.48 2.31 6.38
CA PRO A 125 -9.56 3.44 6.36
C PRO A 125 -8.13 2.96 6.60
N ASP A 126 -7.20 3.58 5.91
CA ASP A 126 -5.78 3.29 6.02
C ASP A 126 -4.93 4.55 5.87
N ILE A 127 -3.65 4.43 6.14
CA ILE A 127 -2.71 5.53 6.13
C ILE A 127 -1.43 5.05 5.45
N THR A 128 -0.89 5.88 4.60
CA THR A 128 0.45 5.67 4.06
C THR A 128 1.33 6.90 4.29
N TRP A 129 2.62 6.69 4.31
CA TRP A 129 3.60 7.76 4.29
C TRP A 129 4.10 7.95 2.88
N VAL A 130 4.14 9.19 2.43
CA VAL A 130 4.50 9.54 1.06
C VAL A 130 5.69 10.48 1.09
N GLU A 131 6.68 10.18 0.27
CA GLU A 131 7.84 11.03 0.01
C GLU A 131 7.87 11.39 -1.46
N LEU A 132 8.17 12.66 -1.75
CA LEU A 132 8.45 13.09 -3.10
C LEU A 132 9.93 12.83 -3.40
N SER A 133 10.21 12.08 -4.44
CA SER A 133 11.57 11.73 -4.85
C SER A 133 11.83 12.18 -6.28
N ASP A 134 12.93 12.91 -6.49
CA ASP A 134 13.45 13.27 -7.82
C ASP A 134 14.50 12.24 -8.26
N ARG A 135 14.08 11.01 -8.50
CA ARG A 135 14.98 9.97 -9.02
C ARG A 135 14.91 9.93 -10.54
N PHE A 136 16.08 9.83 -11.19
CA PHE A 136 16.21 9.70 -12.65
C PHE A 136 15.66 10.89 -13.46
N GLY A 137 15.55 12.07 -12.85
CA GLY A 137 15.03 13.27 -13.53
C GLY A 137 13.50 13.31 -13.65
N GLU A 138 12.82 12.35 -13.04
CA GLU A 138 11.35 12.30 -12.94
C GLU A 138 10.93 12.42 -11.48
N ARG A 139 9.84 13.17 -11.26
CA ARG A 139 9.21 13.24 -9.94
C ARG A 139 8.37 12.02 -9.70
N ASN A 140 8.69 11.32 -8.64
CA ASN A 140 8.00 10.12 -8.23
C ASN A 140 7.46 10.29 -6.81
N LEU A 141 6.26 9.79 -6.57
CA LEU A 141 5.72 9.61 -5.22
C LEU A 141 6.15 8.23 -4.74
N LEU A 142 6.96 8.21 -3.71
CA LEU A 142 7.33 6.99 -3.02
C LEU A 142 6.37 6.79 -1.85
N MET A 143 5.63 5.69 -1.88
CA MET A 143 4.78 5.29 -0.78
C MET A 143 5.58 4.38 0.15
N TRP A 144 5.58 4.73 1.43
CA TRP A 144 6.23 3.97 2.48
C TRP A 144 5.16 3.29 3.34
N GLU A 145 4.77 2.10 2.95
CA GLU A 145 3.88 1.27 3.75
C GLU A 145 4.71 0.35 4.63
N THR A 146 5.11 0.83 5.78
CA THR A 146 5.81 -0.01 6.76
C THR A 146 4.84 -0.40 7.86
N THR A 147 4.55 -1.68 7.98
CA THR A 147 3.79 -2.21 9.10
C THR A 147 4.74 -2.67 10.19
N GLN A 148 4.59 -2.14 11.39
CA GLN A 148 5.36 -2.54 12.56
C GLN A 148 4.44 -3.15 13.62
N GLY A 149 4.92 -4.18 14.29
CA GLY A 149 4.16 -4.82 15.34
C GLY A 149 5.03 -5.72 16.20
N ARG A 150 4.39 -6.37 17.15
CA ARG A 150 5.03 -7.33 18.03
C ARG A 150 4.17 -8.59 18.11
N PHE A 151 4.83 -9.72 18.21
CA PHE A 151 4.19 -10.99 18.48
C PHE A 151 5.02 -11.81 19.46
N SER A 152 4.39 -12.77 20.12
CA SER A 152 5.08 -13.65 21.06
C SER A 152 4.95 -15.10 20.60
N LEU A 153 6.08 -15.82 20.60
CA LEU A 153 6.16 -17.26 20.36
C LEU A 153 6.87 -17.90 21.56
N ASP A 154 6.25 -18.87 22.19
CA ASP A 154 6.81 -19.65 23.29
C ASP A 154 7.40 -18.75 24.42
N GLY A 155 6.72 -17.61 24.67
CA GLY A 155 7.13 -16.64 25.69
C GLY A 155 8.25 -15.68 25.29
N VAL A 156 8.75 -15.77 24.06
CA VAL A 156 9.73 -14.84 23.49
C VAL A 156 9.00 -13.78 22.67
N GLU A 157 9.30 -12.52 22.96
CA GLU A 157 8.75 -11.38 22.20
C GLU A 157 9.63 -11.06 21.00
N TYR A 158 9.00 -10.90 19.84
CA TYR A 158 9.61 -10.51 18.58
C TYR A 158 9.00 -9.19 18.10
N ALA A 159 9.86 -8.25 17.70
CA ALA A 159 9.42 -7.08 16.94
C ALA A 159 9.48 -7.44 15.46
N CYS A 160 8.42 -7.07 14.72
CA CYS A 160 8.31 -7.35 13.30
C CYS A 160 8.09 -6.04 12.55
N THR A 161 8.85 -5.83 11.50
CA THR A 161 8.67 -4.72 10.55
C THR A 161 8.51 -5.33 9.16
N ILE A 162 7.43 -4.99 8.47
CA ILE A 162 7.17 -5.42 7.11
C ILE A 162 7.32 -4.22 6.21
N VAL A 163 8.26 -4.30 5.27
CA VAL A 163 8.54 -3.26 4.29
C VAL A 163 8.18 -3.82 2.91
N PRO A 164 7.12 -3.34 2.26
CA PRO A 164 6.80 -3.77 0.91
C PRO A 164 7.87 -3.28 -0.07
N GLU A 165 8.26 -4.11 -1.00
CA GLU A 165 9.14 -3.75 -2.10
C GLU A 165 8.34 -3.09 -3.23
N GLY A 166 8.19 -1.76 -3.15
CA GLY A 166 7.49 -0.93 -4.13
C GLY A 166 5.97 -0.90 -3.94
N SER A 167 5.37 0.14 -4.48
CA SER A 167 3.94 0.43 -4.33
C SER A 167 2.98 -0.56 -4.99
N TYR A 168 3.47 -1.52 -5.74
CA TYR A 168 2.64 -2.40 -6.58
C TYR A 168 2.64 -3.88 -6.17
N ASN A 169 3.43 -4.29 -5.19
CA ASN A 169 3.64 -5.71 -4.99
C ASN A 169 3.76 -6.11 -3.52
N ARG A 170 2.62 -6.18 -2.82
CA ARG A 170 2.56 -6.73 -1.46
C ARG A 170 2.97 -8.22 -1.36
N HIS A 171 3.14 -8.88 -2.49
CA HIS A 171 3.68 -10.22 -2.57
C HIS A 171 5.22 -10.24 -2.49
N LEU A 172 5.84 -9.08 -2.69
CA LEU A 172 7.28 -8.88 -2.50
C LEU A 172 7.43 -7.91 -1.32
N CYS A 173 7.70 -8.42 -0.16
CA CYS A 173 7.99 -7.62 1.01
C CYS A 173 9.15 -8.22 1.78
N THR A 174 10.00 -7.36 2.29
CA THR A 174 11.03 -7.73 3.25
C THR A 174 10.43 -7.71 4.65
N ILE A 175 10.59 -8.81 5.37
CA ILE A 175 10.13 -8.98 6.74
C ILE A 175 11.35 -8.95 7.65
N LYS A 176 11.45 -7.90 8.45
CA LYS A 176 12.51 -7.75 9.44
C LYS A 176 12.00 -8.20 10.80
N ILE A 177 12.60 -9.25 11.34
CA ILE A 177 12.26 -9.77 12.65
C ILE A 177 13.41 -9.51 13.60
N ALA A 178 13.12 -8.82 14.70
CA ALA A 178 14.11 -8.48 15.72
C ALA A 178 13.76 -9.12 17.07
N THR A 179 14.80 -9.56 17.76
CA THR A 179 14.79 -10.03 19.12
C THR A 179 15.73 -9.18 19.95
N ARG A 180 15.83 -9.46 21.25
CA ARG A 180 16.85 -8.85 22.13
C ARG A 180 18.29 -9.16 21.69
N ASN A 181 18.50 -10.22 20.90
CA ASN A 181 19.81 -10.72 20.52
C ASN A 181 20.23 -10.31 19.09
N GLY A 182 19.39 -9.58 18.36
CA GLY A 182 19.66 -9.14 17.00
C GLY A 182 18.42 -9.11 16.12
N SER A 183 18.63 -8.75 14.87
CA SER A 183 17.58 -8.75 13.84
C SER A 183 18.05 -9.48 12.59
N ALA A 184 17.12 -10.08 11.88
CA ALA A 184 17.33 -10.67 10.55
C ALA A 184 16.23 -10.24 9.61
N GLU A 185 16.54 -10.19 8.32
CA GLU A 185 15.63 -9.85 7.24
C GLU A 185 15.34 -11.11 6.42
N TYR A 186 14.10 -11.23 5.99
CA TYR A 186 13.59 -12.38 5.27
C TYR A 186 12.62 -11.90 4.19
N ASP A 187 12.49 -12.68 3.14
CA ASP A 187 11.42 -12.51 2.16
C ASP A 187 10.22 -13.40 2.50
N LEU A 188 9.05 -13.08 1.93
CA LEU A 188 7.91 -14.00 2.00
C LEU A 188 8.31 -15.33 1.35
N LYS A 189 7.83 -16.43 1.95
CA LYS A 189 8.17 -17.82 1.58
C LYS A 189 9.58 -18.27 2.02
N GLU A 190 10.30 -17.45 2.76
CA GLU A 190 11.54 -17.88 3.40
C GLU A 190 11.28 -18.49 4.79
N TYR A 191 12.29 -19.21 5.26
CA TYR A 191 12.27 -19.85 6.59
C TYR A 191 13.04 -19.00 7.59
N ALA A 192 12.38 -18.60 8.67
CA ALA A 192 12.99 -17.91 9.79
C ALA A 192 13.17 -18.85 10.98
N ARG A 193 14.33 -18.82 11.60
CA ARG A 193 14.55 -19.49 12.88
C ARG A 193 14.12 -18.56 14.01
N LEU A 194 13.01 -18.90 14.69
CA LEU A 194 12.46 -18.15 15.80
C LEU A 194 12.52 -19.02 17.05
N GLY A 195 13.43 -18.67 17.98
CA GLY A 195 13.75 -19.56 19.11
C GLY A 195 14.40 -20.86 18.65
N ASP A 196 13.85 -21.97 19.09
CA ASP A 196 14.37 -23.32 18.79
C ASP A 196 13.66 -23.95 17.58
N ALA A 197 12.70 -23.30 16.97
CA ALA A 197 11.92 -23.82 15.86
C ALA A 197 12.10 -23.01 14.57
N TRP A 198 11.84 -23.66 13.44
CA TRP A 198 11.78 -23.04 12.13
C TRP A 198 10.35 -22.70 11.75
N TYR A 199 10.15 -21.57 11.13
CA TYR A 199 8.86 -21.07 10.65
C TYR A 199 8.98 -20.62 9.20
N LEU A 200 8.07 -21.08 8.35
CA LEU A 200 7.87 -20.51 7.03
C LEU A 200 7.08 -19.21 7.17
N LEU A 201 7.59 -18.12 6.62
CA LEU A 201 6.89 -16.85 6.48
C LEU A 201 5.92 -16.95 5.30
N ASP A 202 4.73 -17.56 5.52
CA ASP A 202 3.88 -18.03 4.44
C ASP A 202 3.20 -16.91 3.66
N SER A 203 2.48 -16.03 4.34
CA SER A 203 1.71 -14.99 3.67
C SER A 203 1.43 -13.80 4.59
N LEU A 204 1.25 -12.64 3.97
CA LEU A 204 0.79 -11.44 4.62
C LEU A 204 -0.69 -11.24 4.30
N ALA A 205 -1.49 -10.90 5.31
CA ALA A 205 -2.88 -10.54 5.08
C ALA A 205 -2.97 -9.27 4.20
N PRO A 206 -4.03 -9.14 3.37
CA PRO A 206 -4.19 -7.98 2.49
C PRO A 206 -4.20 -6.63 3.21
N ASP A 207 -4.60 -6.61 4.48
CA ASP A 207 -4.59 -5.42 5.34
C ASP A 207 -3.26 -5.18 6.07
N GLY A 208 -2.26 -6.03 5.83
CA GLY A 208 -0.95 -5.95 6.47
C GLY A 208 -0.92 -6.24 7.97
N ARG A 209 -2.07 -6.60 8.59
CA ARG A 209 -2.19 -6.77 10.04
C ARG A 209 -1.83 -8.17 10.54
N TYR A 210 -1.71 -9.13 9.65
CA TYR A 210 -1.46 -10.52 9.99
C TYR A 210 -0.36 -11.08 9.11
N LEU A 211 0.68 -11.58 9.73
CA LEU A 211 1.69 -12.44 9.09
C LEU A 211 1.38 -13.88 9.45
N ARG A 212 1.22 -14.72 8.44
CA ARG A 212 1.01 -16.16 8.63
C ARG A 212 2.35 -16.85 8.73
N LEU A 213 2.57 -17.51 9.86
CA LEU A 213 3.74 -18.32 10.12
C LEU A 213 3.32 -19.79 10.15
N GLU A 214 4.10 -20.63 9.48
CA GLU A 214 3.92 -22.07 9.51
C GLU A 214 5.08 -22.70 10.28
N CYS A 215 4.80 -23.31 11.43
CA CYS A 215 5.83 -23.98 12.21
C CYS A 215 6.32 -25.24 11.49
N VAL A 216 7.62 -25.34 11.34
CA VAL A 216 8.32 -26.51 10.81
C VAL A 216 8.95 -27.23 12.00
N PRO A 217 8.40 -28.34 12.46
CA PRO A 217 8.82 -28.97 13.73
C PRO A 217 10.26 -29.41 13.75
N ASP A 218 10.85 -29.67 12.58
CA ASP A 218 12.23 -30.15 12.51
C ASP A 218 12.87 -29.78 11.16
N ALA A 219 14.05 -29.17 11.19
CA ALA A 219 14.77 -28.80 9.97
C ALA A 219 15.26 -30.03 9.18
N GLU A 220 15.37 -31.17 9.82
CA GLU A 220 15.70 -32.45 9.20
C GLU A 220 14.48 -33.17 8.62
N GLY A 221 13.26 -32.80 9.07
CA GLY A 221 11.99 -33.39 8.65
C GLY A 221 11.29 -32.69 7.51
N ARG A 222 12.01 -32.03 6.61
CA ARG A 222 11.43 -31.26 5.47
C ARG A 222 10.53 -32.07 4.53
N GLU A 223 10.53 -33.39 4.61
CA GLU A 223 9.75 -34.28 3.73
C GLU A 223 8.36 -34.66 4.27
N ALA A 224 8.02 -34.32 5.53
CA ALA A 224 6.79 -34.81 6.18
C ALA A 224 5.98 -33.71 6.88
N MET A 225 5.88 -32.52 6.30
CA MET A 225 5.28 -31.40 7.00
C MET A 225 3.76 -31.38 6.95
N GLN A 226 3.11 -31.73 8.04
CA GLN A 226 1.82 -31.16 8.39
C GLN A 226 2.07 -29.83 9.10
N VAL A 227 1.86 -28.76 8.37
CA VAL A 227 2.12 -27.43 8.85
C VAL A 227 0.94 -26.94 9.67
N GLY A 228 1.16 -26.72 10.95
CA GLY A 228 0.19 -26.07 11.82
C GLY A 228 0.15 -24.57 11.56
N PHE A 229 -0.96 -24.07 11.01
CA PHE A 229 -1.17 -22.66 10.78
C PHE A 229 -1.43 -21.93 12.10
N ARG A 230 -0.61 -20.95 12.41
CA ARG A 230 -0.87 -20.02 13.50
C ARG A 230 -0.86 -18.60 12.95
N PRO A 231 -2.04 -18.00 12.70
CA PRO A 231 -2.09 -16.59 12.36
C PRO A 231 -1.67 -15.76 13.58
N TYR A 232 -0.74 -14.87 13.39
CA TYR A 232 -0.32 -13.90 14.42
C TYR A 232 -0.78 -12.51 13.99
N ALA A 233 -1.53 -11.88 14.90
CA ALA A 233 -1.90 -10.48 14.72
C ALA A 233 -0.80 -9.60 15.31
N PHE A 234 -0.39 -8.57 14.58
CA PHE A 234 0.40 -7.49 15.15
C PHE A 234 -0.26 -6.15 14.81
N THR A 235 -0.16 -5.24 15.74
CA THR A 235 -0.69 -3.89 15.56
C THR A 235 0.30 -3.07 14.78
N ALA A 236 -0.16 -2.30 13.78
CA ALA A 236 0.63 -1.23 13.23
C ALA A 236 0.98 -0.26 14.37
N VAL A 237 2.25 0.03 14.53
CA VAL A 237 2.69 1.05 15.49
C VAL A 237 2.72 2.36 14.71
N ASP A 238 1.95 3.35 15.14
CA ASP A 238 2.10 4.70 14.64
C ASP A 238 3.55 5.12 14.89
N MET A 239 4.28 5.37 13.83
CA MET A 239 5.57 6.03 13.94
C MET A 239 5.28 7.49 14.22
N ALA A 240 5.38 7.85 15.53
CA ALA A 240 5.33 9.23 15.96
C ALA A 240 6.66 9.92 15.64
#